data_cc3d730738171af351c5c5d70fd1b03a
#
_entry.id   cc3d730738171af351c5c5d70fd1b03a
#
_cell.length_a   1.000
_cell.length_b   1.000
_cell.length_c   1.000
_cell.angle_alpha   90.00
_cell.angle_beta   90.00
_cell.angle_gamma   90.00
#
_symmetry.space_group_name_H-M   'P 1'
#
loop_
_entity.id
_entity.type
_entity.pdbx_description
1 polymer ?
#
loop_
_entity_poly.entity_id
_entity_poly.type
_entity_poly.pdbx_seq_one_letter_code
_entity_poly.pdbx_strand_id
1 'polypeptide(L)'
;RAGELDRRFAEASRPAEKRFEPRQLAKQSAERLPTLVPEIEALAENPSYDSIRGQWYSLRKQWQAVARDVEIDAELGARYDAAAQRLEAQEQVHREAKGQQQVENLHRLQALVQKFETRAAAGSLTLKQVDQLMKDGNLAVGTMGPLPAKQDREDLMVRLQAVRTALTPRIQELREAEEWKRWANVQVQEELC
;
A
#
# COMPACT_ATOMS: atom_id res chain seq x y z
N ARG A 1 43.71 -45.08 -28.97
CA ARG A 1 44.60 -44.62 -27.89
C ARG A 1 44.46 -43.14 -27.62
N ALA A 2 44.29 -42.24 -28.62
CA ALA A 2 44.12 -40.79 -28.41
C ALA A 2 42.80 -40.44 -27.67
N GLY A 3 41.67 -41.04 -28.05
CA GLY A 3 40.36 -40.78 -27.44
C GLY A 3 40.19 -41.29 -25.98
N GLU A 4 41.06 -42.17 -25.53
CA GLU A 4 41.05 -42.67 -24.17
C GLU A 4 41.82 -41.74 -23.19
N LEU A 5 42.86 -41.11 -23.72
CA LEU A 5 43.60 -40.06 -23.02
C LEU A 5 42.76 -38.80 -22.86
N ASP A 6 42.01 -38.40 -23.88
CA ASP A 6 41.07 -37.25 -23.81
C ASP A 6 39.94 -37.48 -22.80
N ARG A 7 39.39 -38.73 -22.74
CA ARG A 7 38.39 -39.06 -21.71
C ARG A 7 38.96 -39.00 -20.30
N ARG A 8 40.15 -39.53 -20.06
CA ARG A 8 40.80 -39.48 -18.75
C ARG A 8 41.17 -38.07 -18.33
N PHE A 9 41.58 -37.23 -19.29
CA PHE A 9 41.86 -35.81 -19.04
C PHE A 9 40.57 -35.06 -18.71
N ALA A 10 39.48 -35.28 -19.42
CA ALA A 10 38.18 -34.68 -19.15
C ALA A 10 37.60 -35.17 -17.80
N GLU A 11 37.78 -36.40 -17.41
CA GLU A 11 37.37 -36.91 -16.12
C GLU A 11 38.20 -36.38 -14.96
N ALA A 12 39.51 -36.16 -15.15
CA ALA A 12 40.39 -35.56 -14.17
C ALA A 12 40.20 -34.05 -14.02
N SER A 13 39.77 -33.35 -15.09
CA SER A 13 39.51 -31.89 -15.09
C SER A 13 38.18 -31.50 -14.44
N ARG A 14 37.15 -32.37 -14.54
CA ARG A 14 35.81 -32.10 -13.95
C ARG A 14 35.79 -31.76 -12.47
N PRO A 15 36.56 -32.40 -11.56
CA PRO A 15 36.62 -31.99 -10.16
C PRO A 15 37.31 -30.66 -9.94
N ALA A 16 38.28 -30.29 -10.79
CA ALA A 16 38.98 -29.02 -10.75
C ALA A 16 38.05 -27.86 -11.24
N GLU A 17 37.33 -28.06 -12.34
CA GLU A 17 36.34 -27.13 -12.87
C GLU A 17 35.22 -26.88 -11.87
N LYS A 18 34.64 -27.94 -11.27
CA LYS A 18 33.61 -27.83 -10.23
C LYS A 18 34.05 -27.07 -8.96
N ARG A 19 35.34 -26.98 -8.68
CA ARG A 19 35.92 -26.20 -7.56
C ARG A 19 36.36 -24.84 -7.99
N PHE A 20 36.63 -24.62 -9.25
CA PHE A 20 37.15 -23.36 -9.81
C PHE A 20 36.04 -22.35 -10.06
N GLU A 21 34.91 -22.80 -10.61
CA GLU A 21 33.73 -21.94 -10.86
C GLU A 21 33.18 -21.23 -9.59
N PRO A 22 32.93 -21.94 -8.47
CA PRO A 22 32.45 -21.27 -7.27
C PRO A 22 33.47 -20.31 -6.64
N ARG A 23 34.78 -20.61 -6.78
CA ARG A 23 35.82 -19.69 -6.32
C ARG A 23 35.97 -18.43 -7.18
N GLN A 24 35.74 -18.52 -8.48
CA GLN A 24 35.70 -17.35 -9.36
C GLN A 24 34.46 -16.49 -9.11
N LEU A 25 33.29 -17.11 -8.93
CA LEU A 25 32.07 -16.42 -8.55
C LEU A 25 32.21 -15.70 -7.20
N ALA A 26 32.82 -16.37 -6.21
CA ALA A 26 33.09 -15.76 -4.91
C ALA A 26 34.05 -14.57 -5.02
N LYS A 27 35.11 -14.65 -5.86
CA LYS A 27 36.01 -13.51 -6.11
C LYS A 27 35.32 -12.35 -6.79
N GLN A 28 34.56 -12.60 -7.87
CA GLN A 28 33.77 -11.56 -8.56
C GLN A 28 32.75 -10.92 -7.63
N SER A 29 32.16 -11.71 -6.73
CA SER A 29 31.24 -11.23 -5.71
C SER A 29 31.96 -10.37 -4.65
N ALA A 30 33.16 -10.77 -4.23
CA ALA A 30 33.98 -9.99 -3.29
C ALA A 30 34.39 -8.63 -3.85
N GLU A 31 34.71 -8.57 -5.14
CA GLU A 31 35.06 -7.32 -5.83
C GLU A 31 33.91 -6.29 -5.84
N ARG A 32 32.66 -6.72 -5.66
CA ARG A 32 31.48 -5.85 -5.59
C ARG A 32 31.23 -5.28 -4.19
N LEU A 33 31.75 -5.88 -3.13
CA LEU A 33 31.53 -5.40 -1.74
C LEU A 33 31.95 -3.95 -1.51
N PRO A 34 33.13 -3.51 -1.99
CA PRO A 34 33.57 -2.12 -1.81
C PRO A 34 32.66 -1.09 -2.51
N THR A 35 31.90 -1.50 -3.52
CA THR A 35 30.94 -0.61 -4.21
C THR A 35 29.57 -0.64 -3.59
N LEU A 36 29.12 -1.79 -3.04
CA LEU A 36 27.82 -1.93 -2.41
C LEU A 36 27.66 -1.09 -1.13
N VAL A 37 28.68 -1.05 -0.28
CA VAL A 37 28.61 -0.32 0.99
C VAL A 37 28.42 1.18 0.81
N PRO A 38 29.18 1.89 -0.03
CA PRO A 38 28.92 3.30 -0.33
C PRO A 38 27.54 3.57 -0.93
N GLU A 39 27.01 2.66 -1.77
CA GLU A 39 25.64 2.79 -2.30
C GLU A 39 24.60 2.70 -1.18
N ILE A 40 24.76 1.77 -0.23
CA ILE A 40 23.87 1.60 0.93
C ILE A 40 23.99 2.80 1.88
N GLU A 41 25.19 3.29 2.13
CA GLU A 41 25.43 4.52 2.93
C GLU A 41 24.73 5.73 2.29
N ALA A 42 24.85 5.91 0.98
CA ALA A 42 24.16 6.97 0.24
C ALA A 42 22.62 6.87 0.34
N LEU A 43 22.06 5.65 0.33
CA LEU A 43 20.64 5.45 0.58
C LEU A 43 20.26 5.82 2.01
N ALA A 44 21.08 5.51 3.00
CA ALA A 44 20.82 5.81 4.41
C ALA A 44 20.75 7.32 4.72
N GLU A 45 21.39 8.15 3.89
CA GLU A 45 21.30 9.61 3.99
C GLU A 45 20.03 10.19 3.33
N ASN A 46 19.28 9.40 2.58
CA ASN A 46 18.07 9.87 1.91
C ASN A 46 16.91 9.96 2.91
N PRO A 47 16.25 11.13 3.06
CA PRO A 47 15.17 11.32 4.03
C PRO A 47 13.86 10.63 3.62
N SER A 48 13.69 10.25 2.35
CA SER A 48 12.45 9.65 1.82
C SER A 48 12.58 8.14 1.67
N TYR A 49 12.16 7.39 2.68
CA TYR A 49 12.19 5.93 2.65
C TYR A 49 11.40 5.32 1.48
N ASP A 50 10.24 5.88 1.12
CA ASP A 50 9.43 5.39 0.00
C ASP A 50 10.19 5.38 -1.34
N SER A 51 11.03 6.38 -1.59
CA SER A 51 11.79 6.50 -2.83
C SER A 51 12.94 5.49 -2.93
N ILE A 52 13.51 5.08 -1.79
CA ILE A 52 14.71 4.22 -1.72
C ILE A 52 14.39 2.75 -1.40
N ARG A 53 13.19 2.46 -0.93
CA ARG A 53 12.78 1.14 -0.44
C ARG A 53 13.13 0.00 -1.41
N GLY A 54 12.83 0.16 -2.69
CA GLY A 54 13.12 -0.86 -3.70
C GLY A 54 14.61 -1.10 -3.89
N GLN A 55 15.41 -0.04 -3.88
CA GLN A 55 16.87 -0.10 -3.99
C GLN A 55 17.47 -0.74 -2.74
N TRP A 56 17.02 -0.35 -1.55
CA TRP A 56 17.45 -0.94 -0.28
C TRP A 56 17.26 -2.46 -0.26
N TYR A 57 16.06 -2.96 -0.60
CA TYR A 57 15.82 -4.40 -0.64
C TYR A 57 16.71 -5.13 -1.66
N SER A 58 16.97 -4.51 -2.80
CA SER A 58 17.86 -5.06 -3.83
C SER A 58 19.30 -5.16 -3.33
N LEU A 59 19.83 -4.08 -2.77
CA LEU A 59 21.22 -4.03 -2.26
C LEU A 59 21.41 -4.95 -1.05
N ARG A 60 20.45 -4.99 -0.13
CA ARG A 60 20.45 -5.93 1.01
C ARG A 60 20.52 -7.38 0.53
N LYS A 61 19.75 -7.76 -0.48
CA LYS A 61 19.77 -9.09 -1.06
C LYS A 61 21.11 -9.41 -1.71
N GLN A 62 21.70 -8.44 -2.42
CA GLN A 62 23.03 -8.60 -3.03
C GLN A 62 24.10 -8.77 -1.95
N TRP A 63 24.10 -7.95 -0.89
CA TRP A 63 24.99 -8.08 0.24
C TRP A 63 24.89 -9.46 0.89
N GLN A 64 23.68 -9.91 1.21
CA GLN A 64 23.45 -11.21 1.84
C GLN A 64 23.91 -12.38 0.96
N ALA A 65 23.80 -12.26 -0.36
CA ALA A 65 24.30 -13.30 -1.27
C ALA A 65 25.83 -13.37 -1.23
N VAL A 66 26.53 -12.25 -1.22
CA VAL A 66 28.00 -12.20 -1.17
C VAL A 66 28.52 -12.61 0.20
N ALA A 67 27.89 -12.15 1.28
CA ALA A 67 28.28 -12.41 2.67
C ALA A 67 28.24 -13.90 3.05
N ARG A 68 27.53 -14.75 2.29
CA ARG A 68 27.52 -16.20 2.52
C ARG A 68 28.78 -16.89 2.06
N ASP A 69 29.41 -16.39 1.01
CA ASP A 69 30.46 -17.09 0.27
C ASP A 69 31.83 -16.49 0.45
N VAL A 70 31.92 -15.30 1.10
CA VAL A 70 33.14 -14.51 1.23
C VAL A 70 33.32 -14.05 2.67
N GLU A 71 34.55 -14.16 3.19
CA GLU A 71 34.92 -13.53 4.44
C GLU A 71 34.97 -12.01 4.27
N ILE A 72 34.14 -11.30 5.02
CA ILE A 72 33.98 -9.85 4.91
C ILE A 72 34.99 -9.18 5.84
N ASP A 73 35.67 -8.18 5.33
CA ASP A 73 36.53 -7.32 6.16
C ASP A 73 35.71 -6.66 7.27
N ALA A 74 36.29 -6.65 8.52
CA ALA A 74 35.59 -6.17 9.70
C ALA A 74 35.17 -4.69 9.60
N GLU A 75 35.99 -3.85 8.95
CA GLU A 75 35.65 -2.43 8.74
C GLU A 75 34.46 -2.27 7.77
N LEU A 76 34.49 -3.03 6.67
CA LEU A 76 33.43 -3.02 5.68
C LEU A 76 32.11 -3.54 6.24
N GLY A 77 32.19 -4.61 7.06
CA GLY A 77 31.05 -5.16 7.79
C GLY A 77 30.42 -4.15 8.74
N ALA A 78 31.26 -3.48 9.56
CA ALA A 78 30.78 -2.45 10.50
C ALA A 78 30.10 -1.25 9.79
N ARG A 79 30.62 -0.83 8.64
CA ARG A 79 30.01 0.24 7.83
C ARG A 79 28.65 -0.18 7.28
N TYR A 80 28.57 -1.41 6.73
CA TYR A 80 27.29 -1.96 6.27
C TYR A 80 26.26 -2.01 7.41
N ASP A 81 26.66 -2.55 8.58
CA ASP A 81 25.75 -2.70 9.72
C ASP A 81 25.24 -1.33 10.21
N ALA A 82 26.11 -0.32 10.27
CA ALA A 82 25.70 1.03 10.64
C ALA A 82 24.70 1.66 9.65
N ALA A 83 24.93 1.48 8.34
CA ALA A 83 24.02 1.97 7.32
C ALA A 83 22.69 1.17 7.30
N ALA A 84 22.76 -0.15 7.44
CA ALA A 84 21.61 -1.03 7.52
C ALA A 84 20.71 -0.70 8.72
N GLN A 85 21.29 -0.46 9.90
CA GLN A 85 20.53 -0.04 11.09
C GLN A 85 19.79 1.28 10.88
N ARG A 86 20.39 2.27 10.20
CA ARG A 86 19.72 3.54 9.87
C ARG A 86 18.53 3.31 8.93
N LEU A 87 18.71 2.49 7.89
CA LEU A 87 17.66 2.17 6.94
C LEU A 87 16.52 1.36 7.58
N GLU A 88 16.83 0.43 8.47
CA GLU A 88 15.84 -0.32 9.24
C GLU A 88 15.06 0.58 10.22
N ALA A 89 15.74 1.55 10.85
CA ALA A 89 15.08 2.55 11.68
C ALA A 89 14.13 3.45 10.85
N GLN A 90 14.56 3.89 9.66
CA GLN A 90 13.70 4.64 8.73
C GLN A 90 12.49 3.80 8.28
N GLU A 91 12.71 2.52 7.98
CA GLU A 91 11.62 1.58 7.63
C GLU A 91 10.59 1.48 8.76
N GLN A 92 11.07 1.36 9.99
CA GLN A 92 10.19 1.24 11.16
C GLN A 92 9.35 2.52 11.35
N VAL A 93 9.98 3.69 11.32
CA VAL A 93 9.30 4.99 11.42
C VAL A 93 8.26 5.14 10.30
N HIS A 94 8.63 4.79 9.07
CA HIS A 94 7.71 4.85 7.93
C HIS A 94 6.51 3.90 8.10
N ARG A 95 6.75 2.67 8.58
CA ARG A 95 5.70 1.67 8.85
C ARG A 95 4.74 2.15 9.92
N GLU A 96 5.26 2.72 11.00
CA GLU A 96 4.46 3.27 12.10
C GLU A 96 3.62 4.47 11.64
N ALA A 97 4.21 5.42 10.92
CA ALA A 97 3.50 6.57 10.38
C ALA A 97 2.37 6.15 9.42
N LYS A 98 2.64 5.17 8.56
CA LYS A 98 1.62 4.61 7.66
C LYS A 98 0.50 3.90 8.42
N GLY A 99 0.85 3.15 9.47
CA GLY A 99 -0.13 2.51 10.36
C GLY A 99 -1.02 3.54 11.06
N GLN A 100 -0.43 4.59 11.63
CA GLN A 100 -1.16 5.69 12.26
C GLN A 100 -2.10 6.39 11.27
N GLN A 101 -1.63 6.69 10.07
CA GLN A 101 -2.45 7.29 9.02
C GLN A 101 -3.66 6.41 8.63
N GLN A 102 -3.47 5.08 8.59
CA GLN A 102 -4.56 4.15 8.32
C GLN A 102 -5.61 4.15 9.44
N VAL A 103 -5.19 4.18 10.71
CA VAL A 103 -6.07 4.25 11.87
C VAL A 103 -6.84 5.59 11.91
N GLU A 104 -6.17 6.71 11.69
CA GLU A 104 -6.80 8.02 11.61
C GLU A 104 -7.85 8.09 10.50
N ASN A 105 -7.51 7.52 9.32
CA ASN A 105 -8.43 7.44 8.20
C ASN A 105 -9.67 6.60 8.55
N LEU A 106 -9.49 5.46 9.24
CA LEU A 106 -10.59 4.63 9.72
C LEU A 106 -11.51 5.43 10.67
N HIS A 107 -10.95 6.12 11.67
CA HIS A 107 -11.74 6.91 12.61
C HIS A 107 -12.52 8.02 11.90
N ARG A 108 -11.88 8.71 10.95
CA ARG A 108 -12.53 9.74 10.13
C ARG A 108 -13.73 9.17 9.35
N LEU A 109 -13.56 8.01 8.73
CA LEU A 109 -14.61 7.36 7.94
C LEU A 109 -15.73 6.83 8.84
N GLN A 110 -15.41 6.24 10.00
CA GLN A 110 -16.40 5.80 10.99
C GLN A 110 -17.27 6.97 11.47
N ALA A 111 -16.64 8.11 11.78
CA ALA A 111 -17.36 9.33 12.18
C ALA A 111 -18.26 9.87 11.05
N LEU A 112 -17.80 9.78 9.79
CA LEU A 112 -18.59 10.18 8.63
C LEU A 112 -19.81 9.27 8.43
N VAL A 113 -19.60 7.95 8.50
CA VAL A 113 -20.70 6.97 8.39
C VAL A 113 -21.71 7.16 9.51
N GLN A 114 -21.25 7.39 10.75
CA GLN A 114 -22.13 7.68 11.89
C GLN A 114 -23.00 8.93 11.65
N LYS A 115 -22.42 9.99 11.04
CA LYS A 115 -23.21 11.18 10.64
C LYS A 115 -24.26 10.84 9.58
N PHE A 116 -23.95 9.97 8.64
CA PHE A 116 -24.90 9.54 7.61
C PHE A 116 -26.05 8.74 8.23
N GLU A 117 -25.74 7.79 9.12
CA GLU A 117 -26.73 6.99 9.85
C GLU A 117 -27.67 7.89 10.67
N THR A 118 -27.10 8.81 11.45
CA THR A 118 -27.88 9.76 12.28
C THR A 118 -28.78 10.64 11.42
N ARG A 119 -28.28 11.17 10.30
CA ARG A 119 -29.07 11.99 9.37
C ARG A 119 -30.14 11.18 8.66
N ALA A 120 -29.83 9.96 8.21
CA ALA A 120 -30.80 9.07 7.57
C ALA A 120 -31.95 8.69 8.51
N ALA A 121 -31.65 8.53 9.80
CA ALA A 121 -32.65 8.27 10.83
C ALA A 121 -33.51 9.49 11.20
N ALA A 122 -33.06 10.71 10.88
CA ALA A 122 -33.84 11.93 11.15
C ALA A 122 -35.08 11.97 10.27
N GLY A 123 -36.25 12.07 10.90
CA GLY A 123 -37.55 12.00 10.25
C GLY A 123 -37.90 13.12 9.25
N SER A 124 -37.14 14.25 9.22
CA SER A 124 -37.50 15.51 8.54
C SER A 124 -36.49 15.91 7.45
N LEU A 125 -36.08 14.98 6.59
CA LEU A 125 -35.17 15.30 5.49
C LEU A 125 -35.93 15.88 4.27
N THR A 126 -35.36 16.90 3.67
CA THR A 126 -35.80 17.41 2.36
C THR A 126 -35.15 16.60 1.23
N LEU A 127 -35.74 16.60 0.03
CA LEU A 127 -35.19 15.91 -1.16
C LEU A 127 -33.74 16.34 -1.43
N LYS A 128 -33.44 17.65 -1.37
CA LYS A 128 -32.10 18.18 -1.55
C LYS A 128 -31.08 17.62 -0.53
N GLN A 129 -31.50 17.44 0.72
CA GLN A 129 -30.63 16.90 1.76
C GLN A 129 -30.36 15.41 1.56
N VAL A 130 -31.36 14.64 1.11
CA VAL A 130 -31.19 13.22 0.80
C VAL A 130 -30.30 13.02 -0.40
N ASP A 131 -30.48 13.79 -1.48
CA ASP A 131 -29.60 13.75 -2.65
C ASP A 131 -28.14 14.11 -2.30
N GLN A 132 -27.95 15.09 -1.40
CA GLN A 132 -26.60 15.44 -0.92
C GLN A 132 -25.98 14.31 -0.11
N LEU A 133 -26.73 13.69 0.80
CA LEU A 133 -26.26 12.52 1.57
C LEU A 133 -25.85 11.35 0.68
N MET A 134 -26.61 11.08 -0.38
CA MET A 134 -26.29 10.04 -1.35
C MET A 134 -25.00 10.33 -2.12
N LYS A 135 -24.81 11.60 -2.53
CA LYS A 135 -23.56 12.04 -3.22
C LYS A 135 -22.36 11.93 -2.29
N ASP A 136 -22.49 12.42 -1.07
CA ASP A 136 -21.41 12.37 -0.06
C ASP A 136 -21.06 10.92 0.31
N GLY A 137 -22.05 10.04 0.43
CA GLY A 137 -21.84 8.60 0.65
C GLY A 137 -21.09 7.93 -0.49
N ASN A 138 -21.45 8.22 -1.74
CA ASN A 138 -20.73 7.70 -2.91
C ASN A 138 -19.30 8.24 -2.99
N LEU A 139 -19.09 9.51 -2.67
CA LEU A 139 -17.76 10.13 -2.61
C LEU A 139 -16.92 9.47 -1.52
N ALA A 140 -17.48 9.21 -0.34
CA ALA A 140 -16.80 8.52 0.76
C ALA A 140 -16.32 7.13 0.35
N VAL A 141 -17.11 6.38 -0.41
CA VAL A 141 -16.71 5.08 -0.97
C VAL A 141 -15.55 5.22 -1.95
N GLY A 142 -15.64 6.18 -2.88
CA GLY A 142 -14.60 6.42 -3.90
C GLY A 142 -13.27 6.92 -3.33
N THR A 143 -13.31 7.64 -2.20
CA THR A 143 -12.13 8.25 -1.54
C THR A 143 -11.72 7.55 -0.25
N MET A 144 -12.14 6.31 -0.04
CA MET A 144 -11.95 5.60 1.23
C MET A 144 -10.47 5.48 1.64
N GLY A 145 -9.54 5.32 0.68
CA GLY A 145 -8.12 5.22 0.96
C GLY A 145 -7.72 3.91 1.67
N PRO A 146 -6.47 3.82 2.14
CA PRO A 146 -5.97 2.65 2.85
C PRO A 146 -6.53 2.58 4.27
N LEU A 147 -6.92 1.38 4.71
CA LEU A 147 -7.43 1.06 6.04
C LEU A 147 -6.56 0.00 6.71
N PRO A 148 -6.60 -0.13 8.07
CA PRO A 148 -5.78 -1.08 8.81
C PRO A 148 -6.06 -2.53 8.42
N ALA A 149 -7.34 -2.90 8.29
CA ALA A 149 -7.76 -4.24 7.93
C ALA A 149 -8.78 -4.23 6.79
N LYS A 150 -8.83 -5.35 6.06
CA LYS A 150 -9.85 -5.57 5.01
C LYS A 150 -11.27 -5.57 5.61
N GLN A 151 -11.42 -6.13 6.82
CA GLN A 151 -12.68 -6.19 7.55
C GLN A 151 -13.24 -4.78 7.81
N ASP A 152 -12.40 -3.81 8.21
CA ASP A 152 -12.84 -2.43 8.43
C ASP A 152 -13.50 -1.82 7.19
N ARG A 153 -12.95 -2.14 6.01
CA ARG A 153 -13.52 -1.71 4.75
C ARG A 153 -14.87 -2.35 4.47
N GLU A 154 -14.98 -3.65 4.70
CA GLU A 154 -16.22 -4.41 4.51
C GLU A 154 -17.31 -3.88 5.44
N ASP A 155 -17.01 -3.66 6.71
CA ASP A 155 -17.96 -3.13 7.71
C ASP A 155 -18.45 -1.72 7.34
N LEU A 156 -17.56 -0.83 6.94
CA LEU A 156 -17.93 0.51 6.47
C LEU A 156 -18.83 0.45 5.22
N MET A 157 -18.51 -0.44 4.28
CA MET A 157 -19.32 -0.61 3.07
C MET A 157 -20.73 -1.14 3.37
N VAL A 158 -20.84 -2.11 4.28
CA VAL A 158 -22.14 -2.65 4.73
C VAL A 158 -22.98 -1.55 5.37
N ARG A 159 -22.40 -0.75 6.25
CA ARG A 159 -23.08 0.37 6.92
C ARG A 159 -23.54 1.44 5.93
N LEU A 160 -22.67 1.85 4.99
CA LEU A 160 -23.02 2.80 3.93
C LEU A 160 -24.14 2.27 3.00
N GLN A 161 -24.09 0.98 2.68
CA GLN A 161 -25.14 0.34 1.89
C GLN A 161 -26.47 0.29 2.65
N ALA A 162 -26.47 0.04 3.95
CA ALA A 162 -27.66 0.08 4.79
C ALA A 162 -28.31 1.47 4.80
N VAL A 163 -27.49 2.53 4.94
CA VAL A 163 -27.97 3.93 4.83
C VAL A 163 -28.61 4.21 3.49
N ARG A 164 -27.96 3.78 2.40
CA ARG A 164 -28.47 3.94 1.03
C ARG A 164 -29.81 3.24 0.85
N THR A 165 -29.92 2.00 1.30
CA THR A 165 -31.13 1.21 1.20
C THR A 165 -32.29 1.85 1.97
N ALA A 166 -32.01 2.41 3.16
CA ALA A 166 -33.00 3.12 3.98
C ALA A 166 -33.48 4.43 3.35
N LEU A 167 -32.60 5.14 2.63
CA LEU A 167 -32.93 6.41 1.97
C LEU A 167 -33.69 6.25 0.63
N THR A 168 -33.51 5.13 -0.05
CA THR A 168 -34.10 4.91 -1.40
C THR A 168 -35.63 5.08 -1.45
N PRO A 169 -36.45 4.44 -0.58
CA PRO A 169 -37.90 4.64 -0.59
C PRO A 169 -38.28 6.07 -0.26
N ARG A 170 -37.53 6.71 0.64
CA ARG A 170 -37.80 8.08 1.07
C ARG A 170 -37.54 9.11 -0.04
N ILE A 171 -36.58 8.88 -0.93
CA ILE A 171 -36.37 9.70 -2.13
C ILE A 171 -37.62 9.68 -3.01
N GLN A 172 -38.22 8.49 -3.17
CA GLN A 172 -39.42 8.30 -3.97
C GLN A 172 -40.59 9.11 -3.39
N GLU A 173 -40.84 8.92 -2.09
CA GLU A 173 -41.91 9.64 -1.37
C GLU A 173 -41.72 11.18 -1.44
N LEU A 174 -40.53 11.67 -1.27
CA LEU A 174 -40.24 13.09 -1.33
C LEU A 174 -40.39 13.66 -2.74
N ARG A 175 -40.05 12.90 -3.79
CA ARG A 175 -40.27 13.32 -5.19
C ARG A 175 -41.74 13.40 -5.51
N GLU A 176 -42.52 12.38 -5.14
CA GLU A 176 -43.94 12.37 -5.32
C GLU A 176 -44.62 13.55 -4.60
N ALA A 177 -44.20 13.84 -3.35
CA ALA A 177 -44.70 14.98 -2.59
C ALA A 177 -44.36 16.34 -3.25
N GLU A 178 -43.19 16.49 -3.84
CA GLU A 178 -42.81 17.71 -4.59
C GLU A 178 -43.59 17.83 -5.90
N GLU A 179 -43.83 16.76 -6.63
CA GLU A 179 -44.67 16.76 -7.83
C GLU A 179 -46.10 17.13 -7.49
N TRP A 180 -46.68 16.59 -6.41
CA TRP A 180 -47.99 16.97 -5.91
C TRP A 180 -48.09 18.45 -5.56
N LYS A 181 -47.09 19.00 -4.88
CA LYS A 181 -47.05 20.44 -4.56
C LYS A 181 -46.99 21.31 -5.81
N ARG A 182 -46.22 20.90 -6.83
CA ARG A 182 -46.16 21.63 -8.12
C ARG A 182 -47.53 21.60 -8.81
N TRP A 183 -48.17 20.44 -8.87
CA TRP A 183 -49.46 20.29 -9.49
C TRP A 183 -50.54 21.12 -8.78
N ALA A 184 -50.59 21.09 -7.45
CA ALA A 184 -51.51 21.90 -6.66
C ALA A 184 -51.31 23.41 -6.86
N ASN A 185 -50.04 23.85 -6.97
CA ASN A 185 -49.74 25.28 -7.22
C ASN A 185 -50.14 25.71 -8.64
N VAL A 186 -50.06 24.86 -9.65
CA VAL A 186 -50.56 25.20 -11.00
C VAL A 186 -52.07 25.37 -11.02
N GLN A 187 -52.82 24.53 -10.36
CA GLN A 187 -54.28 24.67 -10.25
C GLN A 187 -54.71 25.96 -9.54
N VAL A 188 -54.06 26.34 -8.44
CA VAL A 188 -54.33 27.62 -7.75
C VAL A 188 -54.01 28.82 -8.63
N GLN A 189 -52.94 28.76 -9.47
CA GLN A 189 -52.63 29.85 -10.40
C GLN A 189 -53.64 29.95 -11.56
N GLU A 190 -54.20 28.81 -12.05
CA GLU A 190 -55.24 28.82 -13.05
C GLU A 190 -56.57 29.36 -12.54
N GLU A 191 -56.89 29.16 -11.24
CA GLU A 191 -58.09 29.73 -10.63
C GLU A 191 -57.97 31.23 -10.32
N LEU A 192 -56.74 31.79 -10.28
CA LEU A 192 -56.50 33.22 -10.01
C LEU A 192 -56.36 34.08 -11.27
N CYS A 193 -56.36 33.51 -12.47
CA CYS A 193 -56.33 34.17 -13.76
C CYS A 193 -57.68 34.20 -14.43
#